data_5f29956e0ebc99dc39c0a2eca512dcb6
#
_entry.id   5f29956e0ebc99dc39c0a2eca512dcb6
#
_cell.length_a   1.000
_cell.length_b   1.000
_cell.length_c   1.000
_cell.angle_alpha   90.00
_cell.angle_beta   90.00
_cell.angle_gamma   90.00
#
_symmetry.space_group_name_H-M   'P 1'
#
loop_
_entity.id
_entity.type
_entity.pdbx_description
1 polymer ?
#
loop_
_entity_poly.entity_id
_entity_poly.type
_entity_poly.pdbx_seq_one_letter_code
_entity_poly.pdbx_strand_id
1 'polypeptide(L)'
;MSESQKRIQSFEDLEVYRQARLLRQKVFAVIKNFPTEEKFALSSQMRRAAISLTNNIAEGFGRFHYRENMQFCRQSRGSLFELLNDLNICEDEKYLTQEQVQEIKENAFFVLKLLNGYIAKTKQLASRNLNEAKKV
;
A
#
# COMPACT_ATOMS: atom_id res chain seq x y z
N MET A 1 -6.52 -19.43 19.84
CA MET A 1 -7.01 -18.97 18.51
C MET A 1 -5.85 -18.74 17.57
N SER A 2 -5.94 -19.27 16.36
CA SER A 2 -4.96 -18.96 15.32
C SER A 2 -5.10 -17.51 14.90
N GLU A 3 -4.06 -16.94 14.28
CA GLU A 3 -4.11 -15.57 13.79
C GLU A 3 -5.24 -15.34 12.78
N SER A 4 -5.55 -16.36 11.97
CA SER A 4 -6.63 -16.29 10.98
C SER A 4 -8.02 -16.18 11.60
N GLN A 5 -8.17 -16.48 12.88
CA GLN A 5 -9.44 -16.41 13.60
C GLN A 5 -9.60 -15.15 14.43
N LYS A 6 -8.57 -14.27 14.44
CA LYS A 6 -8.65 -13.00 15.15
C LYS A 6 -9.64 -12.08 14.44
N ARG A 7 -10.53 -11.50 15.24
CA ARG A 7 -11.48 -10.51 14.72
C ARG A 7 -10.75 -9.25 14.31
N ILE A 8 -11.06 -8.73 13.14
CA ILE A 8 -10.53 -7.47 12.65
C ILE A 8 -11.29 -6.33 13.33
N GLN A 9 -10.58 -5.54 14.12
CA GLN A 9 -11.15 -4.41 14.86
C GLN A 9 -10.75 -3.07 14.26
N SER A 10 -9.59 -3.01 13.60
CA SER A 10 -9.12 -1.79 12.94
C SER A 10 -8.33 -2.14 11.70
N PHE A 11 -7.99 -1.09 10.90
CA PHE A 11 -7.15 -1.29 9.74
C PHE A 11 -5.80 -1.91 10.09
N GLU A 12 -5.34 -1.70 11.32
CA GLU A 12 -4.05 -2.24 11.80
C GLU A 12 -4.02 -3.77 11.84
N ASP A 13 -5.18 -4.40 11.85
CA ASP A 13 -5.29 -5.87 11.84
C ASP A 13 -5.25 -6.43 10.43
N LEU A 14 -5.33 -5.60 9.40
CA LEU A 14 -5.28 -6.04 8.00
C LEU A 14 -3.85 -6.40 7.61
N GLU A 15 -3.69 -7.58 7.00
CA GLU A 15 -2.38 -8.01 6.49
C GLU A 15 -1.82 -7.02 5.48
N VAL A 16 -2.67 -6.52 4.57
CA VAL A 16 -2.23 -5.55 3.56
C VAL A 16 -1.69 -4.28 4.21
N TYR A 17 -2.31 -3.80 5.28
CA TYR A 17 -1.80 -2.62 5.99
C TYR A 17 -0.47 -2.91 6.65
N ARG A 18 -0.34 -4.03 7.36
CA ARG A 18 0.91 -4.39 8.04
C ARG A 18 2.08 -4.46 7.07
N GLN A 19 1.86 -5.07 5.92
CA GLN A 19 2.92 -5.18 4.90
C GLN A 19 3.21 -3.84 4.23
N ALA A 20 2.20 -3.02 3.99
CA ALA A 20 2.39 -1.67 3.45
C ALA A 20 3.17 -0.80 4.44
N ARG A 21 2.91 -0.94 5.73
CA ARG A 21 3.65 -0.22 6.78
C ARG A 21 5.13 -0.61 6.78
N LEU A 22 5.43 -1.91 6.66
CA LEU A 22 6.82 -2.38 6.58
C LEU A 22 7.51 -1.81 5.34
N LEU A 23 6.82 -1.79 4.21
CA LEU A 23 7.36 -1.19 2.98
C LEU A 23 7.66 0.29 3.19
N ARG A 24 6.75 1.04 3.81
CA ARG A 24 6.97 2.45 4.13
C ARG A 24 8.22 2.64 4.99
N GLN A 25 8.39 1.80 6.01
CA GLN A 25 9.56 1.86 6.89
C GLN A 25 10.85 1.61 6.12
N LYS A 26 10.85 0.67 5.19
CA LYS A 26 12.02 0.40 4.34
C LYS A 26 12.34 1.57 3.43
N VAL A 27 11.32 2.16 2.81
CA VAL A 27 11.49 3.33 1.96
C VAL A 27 12.08 4.48 2.77
N PHE A 28 11.54 4.77 3.95
CA PHE A 28 12.05 5.84 4.81
C PHE A 28 13.51 5.60 5.20
N ALA A 29 13.88 4.35 5.46
CA ALA A 29 15.25 4.01 5.85
C ALA A 29 16.24 4.31 4.73
N VAL A 30 15.91 3.99 3.48
CA VAL A 30 16.84 4.19 2.36
C VAL A 30 16.94 5.65 1.93
N ILE A 31 15.84 6.40 1.95
CA ILE A 31 15.86 7.80 1.51
C ILE A 31 16.67 8.71 2.42
N LYS A 32 16.89 8.31 3.67
CA LYS A 32 17.75 9.07 4.58
C LYS A 32 19.18 9.23 4.07
N ASN A 33 19.63 8.31 3.23
CA ASN A 33 21.00 8.28 2.72
C ASN A 33 21.12 8.88 1.32
N PHE A 34 20.03 9.42 0.77
CA PHE A 34 20.05 10.06 -0.54
C PHE A 34 20.80 11.40 -0.47
N PRO A 35 21.34 11.88 -1.60
CA PRO A 35 22.00 13.19 -1.63
C PRO A 35 21.07 14.29 -1.12
N THR A 36 21.66 15.28 -0.45
CA THR A 36 20.90 16.42 0.11
C THR A 36 20.10 17.15 -0.95
N GLU A 37 20.60 17.22 -2.18
CA GLU A 37 19.94 17.86 -3.31
C GLU A 37 18.60 17.20 -3.68
N GLU A 38 18.38 15.93 -3.28
CA GLU A 38 17.13 15.21 -3.55
C GLU A 38 16.10 15.38 -2.44
N LYS A 39 16.43 16.12 -1.38
CA LYS A 39 15.56 16.30 -0.23
C LYS A 39 14.18 16.86 -0.60
N PHE A 40 14.13 17.80 -1.54
CA PHE A 40 12.88 18.42 -2.00
C PHE A 40 12.37 17.88 -3.33
N ALA A 41 12.98 16.84 -3.83
CA ALA A 41 12.61 16.20 -5.09
C ALA A 41 12.26 14.73 -4.86
N LEU A 42 13.16 13.82 -5.22
CA LEU A 42 12.89 12.38 -5.19
C LEU A 42 12.60 11.86 -3.78
N SER A 43 13.39 12.28 -2.77
CA SER A 43 13.15 11.84 -1.39
C SER A 43 11.77 12.27 -0.89
N SER A 44 11.39 13.50 -1.16
CA SER A 44 10.08 14.03 -0.79
C SER A 44 8.96 13.28 -1.50
N GLN A 45 9.13 13.01 -2.79
CA GLN A 45 8.15 12.28 -3.61
C GLN A 45 7.94 10.86 -3.10
N MET A 46 9.04 10.16 -2.81
CA MET A 46 8.96 8.78 -2.29
C MET A 46 8.34 8.74 -0.91
N ARG A 47 8.67 9.69 -0.05
CA ARG A 47 8.08 9.81 1.28
C ARG A 47 6.57 10.00 1.19
N ARG A 48 6.13 10.91 0.33
CA ARG A 48 4.70 11.17 0.12
C ARG A 48 3.96 9.95 -0.41
N ALA A 49 4.54 9.26 -1.39
CA ALA A 49 3.92 8.08 -1.98
C ALA A 49 3.79 6.96 -0.93
N ALA A 50 4.81 6.75 -0.11
CA ALA A 50 4.80 5.74 0.94
C ALA A 50 3.74 6.05 2.01
N ILE A 51 3.62 7.32 2.40
CA ILE A 51 2.60 7.77 3.36
C ILE A 51 1.20 7.61 2.74
N SER A 52 1.03 8.04 1.49
CA SER A 52 -0.24 7.92 0.78
C SER A 52 -0.71 6.47 0.67
N LEU A 53 0.22 5.55 0.42
CA LEU A 53 -0.08 4.12 0.36
C LEU A 53 -0.80 3.65 1.64
N THR A 54 -0.21 3.90 2.80
CA THR A 54 -0.78 3.45 4.07
C THR A 54 -1.99 4.28 4.49
N ASN A 55 -1.98 5.59 4.26
CA ASN A 55 -3.10 6.45 4.61
C ASN A 55 -4.38 6.07 3.87
N ASN A 56 -4.28 5.76 2.58
CA ASN A 56 -5.46 5.41 1.80
C ASN A 56 -6.02 4.04 2.19
N ILE A 57 -5.19 3.09 2.60
CA ILE A 57 -5.67 1.81 3.13
C ILE A 57 -6.47 2.06 4.42
N ALA A 58 -5.90 2.84 5.33
CA ALA A 58 -6.54 3.17 6.61
C ALA A 58 -7.84 3.95 6.40
N GLU A 59 -7.80 4.97 5.55
CA GLU A 59 -8.95 5.80 5.23
C GLU A 59 -10.08 4.98 4.62
N GLY A 60 -9.76 4.11 3.67
CA GLY A 60 -10.75 3.25 3.01
C GLY A 60 -11.41 2.30 3.98
N PHE A 61 -10.63 1.70 4.88
CA PHE A 61 -11.17 0.80 5.90
C PHE A 61 -12.16 1.54 6.81
N GLY A 62 -11.90 2.81 7.10
CA GLY A 62 -12.76 3.62 7.96
C GLY A 62 -14.05 4.08 7.30
N ARG A 63 -14.21 3.86 5.99
CA ARG A 63 -15.44 4.25 5.29
C ARG A 63 -16.53 3.22 5.50
N PHE A 64 -17.74 3.69 5.67
CA PHE A 64 -18.89 2.83 5.91
C PHE A 64 -19.28 2.00 4.68
N HIS A 65 -19.09 2.55 3.48
CA HIS A 65 -19.50 1.91 2.24
C HIS A 65 -18.34 1.24 1.52
N TYR A 66 -18.54 0.01 1.06
CA TYR A 66 -17.52 -0.76 0.35
C TYR A 66 -17.01 -0.05 -0.90
N ARG A 67 -17.91 0.66 -1.60
CA ARG A 67 -17.55 1.39 -2.81
C ARG A 67 -16.49 2.45 -2.53
N GLU A 68 -16.66 3.20 -1.44
CA GLU A 68 -15.67 4.20 -1.02
C GLU A 68 -14.37 3.54 -0.61
N ASN A 69 -14.45 2.43 0.14
CA ASN A 69 -13.26 1.67 0.53
C ASN A 69 -12.45 1.26 -0.70
N MET A 70 -13.10 0.72 -1.73
CA MET A 70 -12.43 0.33 -2.96
C MET A 70 -11.76 1.50 -3.67
N GLN A 71 -12.40 2.67 -3.65
CA GLN A 71 -11.85 3.88 -4.25
C GLN A 71 -10.54 4.29 -3.57
N PHE A 72 -10.50 4.27 -2.25
CA PHE A 72 -9.29 4.57 -1.50
C PHE A 72 -8.20 3.52 -1.73
N CYS A 73 -8.59 2.25 -1.83
CA CYS A 73 -7.64 1.18 -2.14
C CYS A 73 -7.01 1.35 -3.52
N ARG A 74 -7.76 1.83 -4.50
CA ARG A 74 -7.24 2.13 -5.83
C ARG A 74 -6.23 3.28 -5.79
N GLN A 75 -6.47 4.28 -4.94
CA GLN A 75 -5.52 5.36 -4.72
C GLN A 75 -4.23 4.84 -4.09
N SER A 76 -4.34 3.95 -3.10
CA SER A 76 -3.17 3.27 -2.52
C SER A 76 -2.37 2.54 -3.60
N ARG A 77 -3.07 1.83 -4.48
CA ARG A 77 -2.42 1.10 -5.57
C ARG A 77 -1.66 2.04 -6.51
N GLY A 78 -2.24 3.20 -6.82
CA GLY A 78 -1.57 4.21 -7.61
C GLY A 78 -0.28 4.70 -6.95
N SER A 79 -0.32 4.94 -5.64
CA SER A 79 0.85 5.35 -4.86
C SER A 79 1.93 4.27 -4.87
N LEU A 80 1.52 3.00 -4.84
CA LEU A 80 2.44 1.87 -4.91
C LEU A 80 3.16 1.83 -6.25
N PHE A 81 2.46 2.07 -7.36
CA PHE A 81 3.07 2.12 -8.67
C PHE A 81 4.02 3.32 -8.82
N GLU A 82 3.70 4.45 -8.19
CA GLU A 82 4.63 5.58 -8.12
C GLU A 82 5.93 5.16 -7.44
N LEU A 83 5.84 4.46 -6.30
CA LEU A 83 7.03 3.96 -5.60
C LEU A 83 7.85 3.02 -6.46
N LEU A 84 7.18 2.12 -7.19
CA LEU A 84 7.88 1.20 -8.08
C LEU A 84 8.66 1.95 -9.16
N ASN A 85 8.07 3.01 -9.72
CA ASN A 85 8.77 3.83 -10.70
C ASN A 85 9.91 4.64 -10.06
N ASP A 86 9.68 5.18 -8.86
CA ASP A 86 10.72 5.91 -8.14
C ASP A 86 11.93 5.03 -7.86
N LEU A 87 11.71 3.73 -7.61
CA LEU A 87 12.82 2.78 -7.43
C LEU A 87 13.62 2.60 -8.71
N ASN A 88 12.98 2.66 -9.88
CA ASN A 88 13.70 2.65 -11.15
C ASN A 88 14.59 3.89 -11.27
N ILE A 89 14.09 5.05 -10.84
CA ILE A 89 14.89 6.29 -10.85
C ILE A 89 16.09 6.15 -9.91
N CYS A 90 15.88 5.56 -8.72
CA CYS A 90 16.97 5.32 -7.77
C CYS A 90 18.07 4.44 -8.37
N GLU A 91 17.68 3.43 -9.13
CA GLU A 91 18.63 2.55 -9.80
C GLU A 91 19.39 3.29 -10.88
N ASP A 92 18.68 4.04 -11.73
CA ASP A 92 19.27 4.79 -12.83
C ASP A 92 20.27 5.84 -12.32
N GLU A 93 19.93 6.53 -11.24
CA GLU A 93 20.77 7.56 -10.64
C GLU A 93 21.81 7.00 -9.69
N LYS A 94 21.81 5.69 -9.45
CA LYS A 94 22.73 5.00 -8.56
C LYS A 94 22.64 5.45 -7.10
N TYR A 95 21.46 5.89 -6.68
CA TYR A 95 21.20 6.19 -5.27
C TYR A 95 21.04 4.91 -4.45
N LEU A 96 20.59 3.83 -5.09
CA LEU A 96 20.47 2.50 -4.49
C LEU A 96 21.15 1.50 -5.41
N THR A 97 21.67 0.42 -4.82
CA THR A 97 22.21 -0.69 -5.61
C THR A 97 21.06 -1.46 -6.25
N GLN A 98 21.37 -2.22 -7.29
CA GLN A 98 20.39 -3.08 -7.95
C GLN A 98 19.77 -4.06 -6.95
N GLU A 99 20.56 -4.57 -6.02
CA GLU A 99 20.10 -5.50 -4.99
C GLU A 99 19.11 -4.85 -4.03
N GLN A 100 19.40 -3.60 -3.59
CA GLN A 100 18.49 -2.85 -2.73
C GLN A 100 17.16 -2.57 -3.44
N VAL A 101 17.24 -2.16 -4.70
CA VAL A 101 16.05 -1.89 -5.51
C VAL A 101 15.21 -3.15 -5.64
N GLN A 102 15.85 -4.29 -5.96
CA GLN A 102 15.15 -5.56 -6.14
C GLN A 102 14.46 -6.01 -4.85
N GLU A 103 15.13 -5.88 -3.71
CA GLU A 103 14.55 -6.24 -2.41
C GLU A 103 13.30 -5.42 -2.11
N ILE A 104 13.36 -4.10 -2.32
CA ILE A 104 12.23 -3.23 -2.03
C ILE A 104 11.09 -3.49 -3.03
N LYS A 105 11.42 -3.73 -4.30
CA LYS A 105 10.41 -4.08 -5.32
C LYS A 105 9.68 -5.37 -4.97
N GLU A 106 10.38 -6.38 -4.47
CA GLU A 106 9.74 -7.63 -4.04
C GLU A 106 8.72 -7.38 -2.95
N ASN A 107 9.06 -6.52 -1.97
CA ASN A 107 8.12 -6.13 -0.93
C ASN A 107 6.93 -5.36 -1.52
N ALA A 108 7.19 -4.47 -2.47
CA ALA A 108 6.14 -3.68 -3.11
C ALA A 108 5.18 -4.58 -3.91
N PHE A 109 5.70 -5.55 -4.64
CA PHE A 109 4.85 -6.50 -5.38
C PHE A 109 4.03 -7.39 -4.46
N PHE A 110 4.59 -7.76 -3.30
CA PHE A 110 3.85 -8.51 -2.30
C PHE A 110 2.68 -7.67 -1.75
N VAL A 111 2.94 -6.40 -1.44
CA VAL A 111 1.87 -5.47 -1.02
C VAL A 111 0.81 -5.34 -2.12
N LEU A 112 1.23 -5.24 -3.37
CA LEU A 112 0.30 -5.16 -4.51
C LEU A 112 -0.61 -6.38 -4.58
N LYS A 113 -0.04 -7.56 -4.40
CA LYS A 113 -0.81 -8.82 -4.39
C LYS A 113 -1.86 -8.80 -3.28
N LEU A 114 -1.47 -8.40 -2.08
CA LEU A 114 -2.39 -8.31 -0.94
C LEU A 114 -3.47 -7.26 -1.16
N LEU A 115 -3.08 -6.12 -1.72
CA LEU A 115 -4.01 -5.02 -1.98
C LEU A 115 -5.04 -5.41 -3.03
N ASN A 116 -4.61 -6.05 -4.11
CA ASN A 116 -5.52 -6.53 -5.15
C ASN A 116 -6.48 -7.59 -4.58
N GLY A 117 -5.98 -8.47 -3.71
CA GLY A 117 -6.82 -9.46 -3.03
C GLY A 117 -7.85 -8.80 -2.12
N TYR A 118 -7.44 -7.79 -1.38
CA TYR A 118 -8.34 -7.03 -0.50
C TYR A 118 -9.43 -6.31 -1.30
N ILE A 119 -9.06 -5.68 -2.42
CA ILE A 119 -10.02 -5.02 -3.32
C ILE A 119 -11.05 -6.03 -3.85
N ALA A 120 -10.57 -7.18 -4.33
CA ALA A 120 -11.44 -8.22 -4.87
C ALA A 120 -12.42 -8.75 -3.82
N LYS A 121 -11.94 -9.01 -2.61
CA LYS A 121 -12.76 -9.48 -1.50
C LYS A 121 -13.79 -8.45 -1.08
N THR A 122 -13.41 -7.18 -1.00
CA THR A 122 -14.31 -6.08 -0.65
C THR A 122 -15.42 -5.95 -1.69
N LYS A 123 -15.05 -6.03 -2.97
CA LYS A 123 -16.01 -5.99 -4.08
C LYS A 123 -17.00 -7.15 -4.01
N GLN A 124 -16.51 -8.35 -3.70
CA GLN A 124 -17.33 -9.54 -3.56
C GLN A 124 -18.33 -9.41 -2.42
N LEU A 125 -17.89 -8.88 -1.26
CA LEU A 125 -18.76 -8.65 -0.12
C LEU A 125 -19.83 -7.61 -0.44
N ALA A 126 -19.51 -6.56 -1.17
CA ALA A 126 -20.47 -5.54 -1.59
C ALA A 126 -21.55 -6.14 -2.50
N SER A 127 -21.17 -6.99 -3.45
CA SER A 127 -22.10 -7.67 -4.35
C SER A 127 -23.03 -8.62 -3.58
N ARG A 128 -22.48 -9.34 -2.61
CA ARG A 128 -23.25 -10.27 -1.77
C ARG A 128 -24.29 -9.52 -0.95
N ASN A 129 -23.90 -8.44 -0.29
CA ASN A 129 -24.80 -7.63 0.52
C ASN A 129 -25.92 -7.03 -0.32
N LEU A 130 -25.61 -6.58 -1.54
CA LEU A 130 -26.61 -6.05 -2.45
C LEU A 130 -27.61 -7.12 -2.87
N ASN A 131 -27.13 -8.32 -3.16
CA ASN A 131 -27.99 -9.44 -3.54
C ASN A 131 -28.89 -9.88 -2.38
N GLU A 132 -28.39 -9.89 -1.17
CA GLU A 132 -29.18 -10.20 0.02
C GLU A 132 -30.27 -9.16 0.24
N ALA A 133 -29.96 -7.88 0.06
CA ALA A 133 -30.93 -6.81 0.18
C ALA A 133 -32.05 -6.93 -0.86
N LYS A 134 -31.74 -7.40 -2.08
CA LYS A 134 -32.73 -7.60 -3.15
C LYS A 134 -33.64 -8.78 -2.91
N LYS A 135 -33.28 -9.73 -2.07
CA LYS A 135 -34.08 -10.90 -1.75
C LYS A 135 -35.20 -10.63 -0.73
N VAL A 136 -35.11 -9.48 -0.07
CA VAL A 136 -36.13 -9.05 0.89
C VAL A 136 -37.16 -8.19 0.20
#